data_4a0ebaa2a5e6da6b0eed315ec7e1966e
#
_entry.id   4a0ebaa2a5e6da6b0eed315ec7e1966e
#
_cell.length_a   1.000
_cell.length_b   1.000
_cell.length_c   1.000
_cell.angle_alpha   90.00
_cell.angle_beta   90.00
_cell.angle_gamma   90.00
#
_symmetry.space_group_name_H-M   'P 1'
#
loop_
_entity.id
_entity.type
_entity.pdbx_description
1 polymer ?
#
loop_
_entity_poly.entity_id
_entity_poly.type
_entity_poly.pdbx_seq_one_letter_code
_entity_poly.pdbx_strand_id
1 'polypeptide(L)'
;MRKLFLMISALFLMHAGMQAKVRLPHVLGDNMVIQQDADVRLWGSAKPNSTVKVSVSWSGDAYSAKADRKGEWQLTVKTPKADNKPLTVRFDDGDGEVALSNLLAGEVW
;
A
#
# COMPACT_ATOMS: atom_id res chain seq x y z
N MET A 1 -3.72 43.49 -2.50
CA MET A 1 -2.65 42.60 -2.96
C MET A 1 -2.16 41.63 -1.91
N ARG A 2 -1.85 42.11 -0.70
CA ARG A 2 -1.37 41.20 0.36
C ARG A 2 -2.37 40.15 0.76
N LYS A 3 -3.66 40.46 0.78
CA LYS A 3 -4.72 39.50 1.11
C LYS A 3 -4.86 38.40 0.05
N LEU A 4 -4.63 38.75 -1.22
CA LEU A 4 -4.66 37.78 -2.30
C LEU A 4 -3.53 36.76 -2.19
N PHE A 5 -2.34 37.21 -1.82
CA PHE A 5 -1.20 36.32 -1.61
C PHE A 5 -1.44 35.33 -0.49
N LEU A 6 -2.03 35.77 0.60
CA LEU A 6 -2.34 34.91 1.72
C LEU A 6 -3.39 33.85 1.35
N MET A 7 -4.38 34.22 0.56
CA MET A 7 -5.40 33.28 0.09
C MET A 7 -4.81 32.22 -0.83
N ILE A 8 -3.92 32.59 -1.72
CA ILE A 8 -3.24 31.66 -2.62
C ILE A 8 -2.38 30.68 -1.83
N SER A 9 -1.67 31.14 -0.81
CA SER A 9 -0.88 30.29 0.07
C SER A 9 -1.75 29.29 0.82
N ALA A 10 -2.89 29.71 1.32
CA ALA A 10 -3.82 28.82 2.02
C ALA A 10 -4.37 27.73 1.09
N LEU A 11 -4.72 28.08 -0.14
CA LEU A 11 -5.16 27.11 -1.14
C LEU A 11 -4.07 26.11 -1.47
N PHE A 12 -2.84 26.56 -1.57
CA PHE A 12 -1.71 25.71 -1.84
C PHE A 12 -1.46 24.70 -0.71
N LEU A 13 -1.59 25.14 0.52
CA LEU A 13 -1.47 24.26 1.69
C LEU A 13 -2.58 23.21 1.74
N MET A 14 -3.79 23.59 1.40
CA MET A 14 -4.90 22.63 1.31
C MET A 14 -4.65 21.58 0.21
N HIS A 15 -4.09 21.98 -0.91
CA HIS A 15 -3.73 21.06 -1.98
C HIS A 15 -2.66 20.07 -1.53
N ALA A 16 -1.66 20.53 -0.79
CA ALA A 16 -0.61 19.65 -0.27
C ALA A 16 -1.16 18.62 0.71
N GLY A 17 -2.20 18.96 1.49
CA GLY A 17 -2.83 18.04 2.42
C GLY A 17 -3.71 16.98 1.76
N MET A 18 -3.96 17.07 0.46
CA MET A 18 -4.81 16.15 -0.27
C MET A 18 -4.03 15.14 -1.13
N GLN A 19 -2.77 14.93 -0.83
CA GLN A 19 -1.95 13.97 -1.58
C GLN A 19 -2.46 12.55 -1.38
N ALA A 20 -2.50 11.80 -2.49
CA ALA A 20 -2.97 10.43 -2.48
C ALA A 20 -1.98 9.52 -1.78
N LYS A 21 -2.47 8.70 -0.87
CA LYS A 21 -1.73 7.59 -0.29
C LYS A 21 -2.06 6.32 -1.06
N VAL A 22 -1.28 5.27 -0.80
CA VAL A 22 -1.63 3.94 -1.30
C VAL A 22 -3.05 3.61 -0.84
N ARG A 23 -3.87 3.17 -1.78
CA ARG A 23 -5.23 2.69 -1.50
C ARG A 23 -5.32 1.25 -1.93
N LEU A 24 -5.92 0.44 -1.07
CA LEU A 24 -6.09 -0.98 -1.31
C LEU A 24 -7.55 -1.26 -1.65
N PRO A 25 -7.81 -2.27 -2.51
CA PRO A 25 -9.19 -2.68 -2.78
C PRO A 25 -9.82 -3.29 -1.53
N HIS A 26 -11.15 -3.30 -1.48
CA HIS A 26 -11.89 -3.80 -0.32
C HIS A 26 -11.62 -5.27 0.01
N VAL A 27 -11.20 -6.06 -0.97
CA VAL A 27 -10.87 -7.47 -0.74
C VAL A 27 -9.57 -7.66 0.04
N LEU A 28 -8.72 -6.63 0.10
CA LEU A 28 -7.51 -6.63 0.90
C LEU A 28 -7.76 -5.84 2.18
N GLY A 29 -7.71 -6.49 3.30
CA GLY A 29 -7.98 -5.83 4.57
C GLY A 29 -7.32 -6.55 5.73
N ASP A 30 -7.35 -5.89 6.89
CA ASP A 30 -6.85 -6.50 8.13
C ASP A 30 -7.64 -7.76 8.45
N ASN A 31 -6.98 -8.68 9.11
CA ASN A 31 -7.57 -9.95 9.57
C ASN A 31 -7.93 -10.92 8.44
N MET A 32 -7.49 -10.66 7.21
CA MET A 32 -7.77 -11.57 6.11
C MET A 32 -6.87 -12.80 6.15
N VAL A 33 -7.29 -13.85 5.45
CA VAL A 33 -6.47 -15.03 5.22
C VAL A 33 -5.85 -14.93 3.83
N ILE A 34 -4.55 -15.16 3.73
CA ILE A 34 -3.85 -15.21 2.45
C ILE A 34 -3.39 -16.63 2.16
N GLN A 35 -3.34 -17.01 0.90
CA GLN A 35 -2.91 -18.34 0.51
C GLN A 35 -1.49 -18.59 0.99
N GLN A 36 -1.26 -19.72 1.67
CA GLN A 36 0.06 -20.09 2.17
C GLN A 36 0.95 -20.64 1.06
N ASP A 37 2.25 -20.52 1.26
CA ASP A 37 3.29 -21.16 0.45
C ASP A 37 3.03 -20.94 -1.06
N ALA A 38 2.74 -19.70 -1.43
CA ALA A 38 2.29 -19.35 -2.77
C ALA A 38 2.78 -17.97 -3.18
N ASP A 39 2.64 -17.70 -4.47
CA ASP A 39 2.82 -16.36 -5.02
C ASP A 39 1.46 -15.66 -5.00
N VAL A 40 1.33 -14.62 -4.21
CA VAL A 40 0.07 -13.90 -4.03
C VAL A 40 0.18 -12.53 -4.66
N ARG A 41 -0.78 -12.18 -5.52
CA ARG A 41 -0.81 -10.87 -6.13
C ARG A 41 -1.51 -9.86 -5.22
N LEU A 42 -0.85 -8.71 -5.05
CA LEU A 42 -1.39 -7.56 -4.37
C LEU A 42 -1.50 -6.42 -5.37
N TRP A 43 -2.53 -5.60 -5.22
CA TRP A 43 -2.78 -4.49 -6.14
C TRP A 43 -3.49 -3.37 -5.42
N GLY A 44 -3.51 -2.22 -6.06
CA GLY A 44 -4.21 -1.06 -5.51
C GLY A 44 -3.94 0.17 -6.35
N SER A 45 -4.11 1.31 -5.74
CA SER A 45 -3.82 2.59 -6.37
C SER A 45 -2.88 3.42 -5.49
N ALA A 46 -2.18 4.36 -6.14
CA ALA A 46 -1.27 5.27 -5.49
C ALA A 46 -1.16 6.51 -6.37
N LYS A 47 -0.32 7.46 -5.99
CA LYS A 47 -0.04 8.61 -6.82
C LYS A 47 0.50 8.15 -8.17
N PRO A 48 -0.02 8.67 -9.30
CA PRO A 48 0.47 8.28 -10.62
C PRO A 48 1.98 8.39 -10.73
N ASN A 49 2.58 7.37 -11.35
CA ASN A 49 4.03 7.27 -11.58
C ASN A 49 4.89 7.17 -10.30
N SER A 50 4.29 7.01 -9.13
CA SER A 50 5.03 6.79 -7.90
C SER A 50 5.51 5.34 -7.81
N THR A 51 6.51 5.10 -6.95
CA THR A 51 6.97 3.76 -6.66
C THR A 51 6.37 3.31 -5.33
N VAL A 52 5.67 2.19 -5.36
CA VAL A 52 5.11 1.57 -4.15
C VAL A 52 6.10 0.51 -3.67
N LYS A 53 6.62 0.70 -2.48
CA LYS A 53 7.52 -0.27 -1.84
C LYS A 53 6.72 -1.10 -0.86
N VAL A 54 6.95 -2.41 -0.89
CA VAL A 54 6.22 -3.35 -0.04
C VAL A 54 7.22 -4.13 0.77
N SER A 55 7.01 -4.17 2.08
CA SER A 55 7.77 -4.99 3.00
C SER A 55 6.84 -5.95 3.72
N VAL A 56 7.35 -7.12 4.03
CA VAL A 56 6.57 -8.19 4.65
C VAL A 56 7.25 -8.59 5.95
N SER A 57 6.43 -8.98 6.94
CA SER A 57 6.95 -9.29 8.27
C SER A 57 7.66 -10.64 8.36
N TRP A 58 7.44 -11.53 7.41
CA TRP A 58 7.94 -12.91 7.47
C TRP A 58 9.25 -13.12 6.72
N SER A 59 9.76 -12.12 6.05
CA SER A 59 11.03 -12.23 5.34
C SER A 59 11.67 -10.86 5.22
N GLY A 60 12.96 -10.85 4.86
CA GLY A 60 13.66 -9.62 4.55
C GLY A 60 13.54 -9.18 3.10
N ASP A 61 12.73 -9.87 2.32
CA ASP A 61 12.54 -9.53 0.91
C ASP A 61 11.86 -8.18 0.77
N ALA A 62 12.31 -7.40 -0.18
CA ALA A 62 11.70 -6.13 -0.52
C ALA A 62 11.09 -6.24 -1.91
N TYR A 63 9.89 -5.72 -2.03
CA TYR A 63 9.16 -5.70 -3.29
C TYR A 63 8.88 -4.26 -3.68
N SER A 64 8.77 -3.99 -4.97
CA SER A 64 8.36 -2.68 -5.43
C SER A 64 7.59 -2.79 -6.73
N ALA A 65 6.70 -1.85 -6.94
CA ALA A 65 5.94 -1.71 -8.17
C ALA A 65 5.79 -0.25 -8.48
N LYS A 66 5.78 0.09 -9.77
CA LYS A 66 5.55 1.46 -10.19
C LYS A 66 4.09 1.61 -10.57
N ALA A 67 3.42 2.61 -9.99
CA ALA A 67 2.07 2.96 -10.39
C ALA A 67 2.10 3.55 -11.82
N ASP A 68 1.10 3.22 -12.60
CA ASP A 68 0.99 3.73 -13.97
C ASP A 68 0.44 5.16 -13.97
N ARG A 69 0.09 5.66 -15.16
CA ARG A 69 -0.44 7.01 -15.30
C ARG A 69 -1.80 7.20 -14.64
N LYS A 70 -2.52 6.11 -14.41
CA LYS A 70 -3.80 6.12 -13.70
C LYS A 70 -3.64 5.92 -12.21
N GLY A 71 -2.41 5.66 -11.76
CA GLY A 71 -2.13 5.36 -10.35
C GLY A 71 -2.36 3.91 -9.98
N GLU A 72 -2.53 3.02 -10.93
CA GLU A 72 -2.73 1.59 -10.66
C GLU A 72 -1.39 0.87 -10.56
N TRP A 73 -1.27 -0.03 -9.58
CA TRP A 73 -0.07 -0.84 -9.38
C TRP A 73 -0.46 -2.26 -9.00
N GLN A 74 0.45 -3.19 -9.28
CA GLN A 74 0.32 -4.58 -8.83
C GLN A 74 1.70 -5.17 -8.64
N LEU A 75 1.79 -6.14 -7.75
CA LEU A 75 3.00 -6.92 -7.54
C LEU A 75 2.64 -8.27 -6.94
N THR A 76 3.62 -9.16 -6.91
CA THR A 76 3.45 -10.51 -6.36
C THR A 76 4.42 -10.69 -5.21
N VAL A 77 3.90 -11.20 -4.10
CA VAL A 77 4.71 -11.54 -2.92
C VAL A 77 4.66 -13.03 -2.67
N LYS A 78 5.74 -13.57 -2.14
CA LYS A 78 5.78 -14.97 -1.71
C LYS A 78 5.31 -15.06 -0.27
N THR A 79 4.38 -15.98 -0.01
CA THR A 79 3.83 -16.17 1.31
C THR A 79 4.48 -17.35 2.02
N PRO A 80 4.52 -17.34 3.36
CA PRO A 80 5.08 -18.42 4.14
C PRO A 80 4.07 -19.56 4.29
N LYS A 81 4.53 -20.68 4.85
CA LYS A 81 3.62 -21.72 5.30
C LYS A 81 2.80 -21.23 6.49
N ALA A 82 1.61 -21.76 6.64
CA ALA A 82 0.76 -21.45 7.78
C ALA A 82 1.44 -21.90 9.08
N ASP A 83 1.54 -20.98 10.03
CA ASP A 83 2.15 -21.24 11.33
C ASP A 83 1.36 -20.60 12.49
N ASN A 84 0.16 -20.12 12.20
CA ASN A 84 -0.74 -19.44 13.13
C ASN A 84 -0.18 -18.15 13.71
N LYS A 85 0.88 -17.59 13.12
CA LYS A 85 1.43 -16.31 13.56
C LYS A 85 0.86 -15.18 12.71
N PRO A 86 0.46 -14.08 13.34
CA PRO A 86 -0.02 -12.92 12.58
C PRO A 86 1.05 -12.35 11.68
N LEU A 87 0.65 -11.96 10.47
CA LEU A 87 1.54 -11.40 9.46
C LEU A 87 1.16 -9.95 9.20
N THR A 88 2.13 -9.16 8.79
CA THR A 88 1.92 -7.76 8.43
C THR A 88 2.55 -7.49 7.06
N VAL A 89 1.86 -6.72 6.24
CA VAL A 89 2.37 -6.23 4.96
C VAL A 89 2.28 -4.71 4.99
N ARG A 90 3.37 -4.02 4.68
CA ARG A 90 3.44 -2.56 4.68
C ARG A 90 3.66 -2.05 3.27
N PHE A 91 2.93 -1.01 2.92
CA PHE A 91 2.98 -0.36 1.61
C PHE A 91 3.38 1.09 1.81
N ASP A 92 4.40 1.54 1.09
CA ASP A 92 4.93 2.90 1.21
C ASP A 92 5.11 3.47 -0.19
N ASP A 93 4.46 4.60 -0.47
CA ASP A 93 4.57 5.29 -1.75
C ASP A 93 5.53 6.50 -1.69
N GLY A 94 6.22 6.67 -0.58
CA GLY A 94 7.08 7.83 -0.35
C GLY A 94 6.41 8.98 0.39
N ASP A 95 5.08 9.06 0.34
CA ASP A 95 4.30 10.11 1.00
C ASP A 95 3.57 9.61 2.24
N GLY A 96 3.47 8.31 2.41
CA GLY A 96 2.81 7.73 3.55
C GLY A 96 2.84 6.21 3.50
N GLU A 97 2.51 5.60 4.63
CA GLU A 97 2.54 4.16 4.79
C GLU A 97 1.15 3.63 5.13
N VAL A 98 0.77 2.53 4.50
CA VAL A 98 -0.44 1.78 4.80
C VAL A 98 -0.01 0.37 5.17
N ALA A 99 -0.59 -0.20 6.21
CA ALA A 99 -0.28 -1.55 6.63
C ALA A 99 -1.53 -2.41 6.68
N LEU A 100 -1.38 -3.67 6.26
CA LEU A 100 -2.35 -4.72 6.50
C LEU A 100 -1.83 -5.55 7.68
N SER A 101 -2.62 -5.63 8.74
CA SER A 101 -2.20 -6.25 9.99
C SER A 101 -3.04 -7.48 10.31
N ASN A 102 -2.47 -8.35 11.13
CA ASN A 102 -3.14 -9.55 11.62
C ASN A 102 -3.62 -10.46 10.48
N LEU A 103 -2.78 -10.61 9.46
CA LEU A 103 -3.05 -11.55 8.37
C LEU A 103 -2.61 -12.95 8.81
N LEU A 104 -3.29 -13.95 8.29
CA LEU A 104 -2.91 -15.34 8.54
C LEU A 104 -2.70 -16.06 7.20
N ALA A 105 -1.58 -16.79 7.13
CA ALA A 105 -1.37 -17.68 6.00
C ALA A 105 -2.19 -18.96 6.19
N GLY A 106 -2.90 -19.38 5.17
CA GLY A 106 -3.75 -20.56 5.23
C GLY A 106 -4.23 -20.95 3.86
N GLU A 107 -5.24 -21.78 3.81
CA GLU A 107 -5.85 -22.19 2.55
C GLU A 107 -7.03 -21.28 2.24
N VAL A 108 -7.03 -20.73 1.04
CA VAL A 108 -8.11 -19.88 0.55
C VAL A 108 -8.87 -20.70 -0.52
N TRP A 109 -10.16 -20.90 -0.27
CA TRP A 109 -11.04 -21.69 -1.15
C TRP A 109 -11.87 -20.81 -2.06
#